data_683ac0394e3cc99bd856186de1e7761d
#
_entry.id   683ac0394e3cc99bd856186de1e7761d
#
_cell.length_a   1.000
_cell.length_b   1.000
_cell.length_c   1.000
_cell.angle_alpha   90.00
_cell.angle_beta   90.00
_cell.angle_gamma   90.00
#
_symmetry.space_group_name_H-M   'P 1'
#
loop_
_entity.id
_entity.type
_entity.pdbx_description
1 polymer ?
#
loop_
_entity_poly.entity_id
_entity_poly.type
_entity_poly.pdbx_seq_one_letter_code
_entity_poly.pdbx_strand_id
1 'polypeptide(L)'
;MYREKKFRVRTKEEIMKDLDECYSYYGSRVRRVFFADGDALVVKTEMLLELLQYVHEKFPFVERIASYGTAKDVLKKSEEDLKALAEAGLELIYLGAESGDDRVLEHINKGVTAAEIIEAGQKLKRCGLKTSVTLISGLGGRKGIREHAIKSAELITGMNPEYASFLTLRLYEGTKMNEEVKSGQMELITPDEIVEEMELFLKHVDSPGTIFRTNHASNYFVLAGTLNEDIPRMLAEMEEAKEKQGYRLEEWRRHI
;
A
#
# COMPACT_ATOMS: atom_id res chain seq x y z
N MET A 1 -11.73 12.85 -0.76
CA MET A 1 -10.87 13.31 -1.85
C MET A 1 -11.41 12.99 -3.26
N TYR A 2 -12.05 11.83 -3.46
CA TYR A 2 -12.56 11.42 -4.79
C TYR A 2 -14.08 11.57 -4.99
N ARG A 3 -14.83 12.15 -4.06
CA ARG A 3 -16.29 12.26 -4.15
C ARG A 3 -16.80 13.05 -5.36
N GLU A 4 -16.03 14.01 -5.85
CA GLU A 4 -16.37 14.86 -6.99
C GLU A 4 -15.76 14.36 -8.31
N LYS A 5 -14.85 13.39 -8.28
CA LYS A 5 -14.23 12.82 -9.46
C LYS A 5 -15.03 11.61 -9.96
N LYS A 6 -15.55 11.68 -11.17
CA LYS A 6 -16.15 10.52 -11.84
C LYS A 6 -15.02 9.59 -12.29
N PHE A 7 -15.02 8.36 -11.78
CA PHE A 7 -14.07 7.34 -12.22
C PHE A 7 -14.25 7.08 -13.73
N ARG A 8 -13.14 7.15 -14.48
CA ARG A 8 -13.07 6.73 -15.87
C ARG A 8 -11.66 6.22 -16.20
N VAL A 9 -11.59 5.31 -17.13
CA VAL A 9 -10.32 4.97 -17.77
C VAL A 9 -9.98 6.11 -18.74
N ARG A 10 -8.76 6.64 -18.63
CA ARG A 10 -8.22 7.63 -19.59
C ARG A 10 -7.89 6.94 -20.90
N THR A 11 -7.98 7.68 -22.00
CA THR A 11 -7.55 7.13 -23.29
C THR A 11 -6.04 7.01 -23.37
N LYS A 12 -5.56 6.15 -24.26
CA LYS A 12 -4.12 5.97 -24.49
C LYS A 12 -3.46 7.31 -24.89
N GLU A 13 -4.13 8.06 -25.76
CA GLU A 13 -3.64 9.37 -26.25
C GLU A 13 -3.53 10.40 -25.12
N GLU A 14 -4.46 10.41 -24.18
CA GLU A 14 -4.37 11.29 -23.00
C GLU A 14 -3.17 10.94 -22.12
N ILE A 15 -2.84 9.65 -21.95
CA ILE A 15 -1.71 9.21 -21.14
C ILE A 15 -0.39 9.45 -21.87
N MET A 16 -0.34 9.17 -23.17
CA MET A 16 0.85 9.45 -24.00
C MET A 16 1.18 10.94 -24.02
N LYS A 17 0.18 11.81 -24.07
CA LYS A 17 0.37 13.26 -23.96
C LYS A 17 1.01 13.66 -22.63
N ASP A 18 0.59 13.11 -21.51
CA ASP A 18 1.23 13.37 -20.20
C ASP A 18 2.70 12.91 -20.21
N LEU A 19 3.01 11.77 -20.81
CA LEU A 19 4.38 11.27 -20.96
C LEU A 19 5.22 12.20 -21.85
N ASP A 20 4.65 12.75 -22.92
CA ASP A 20 5.31 13.72 -23.78
C ASP A 20 5.57 15.05 -23.04
N GLU A 21 4.63 15.52 -22.24
CA GLU A 21 4.81 16.68 -21.37
C GLU A 21 5.92 16.44 -20.34
N CYS A 22 5.92 15.27 -19.67
CA CYS A 22 7.00 14.89 -18.76
C CYS A 22 8.36 14.85 -19.47
N TYR A 23 8.42 14.30 -20.69
CA TYR A 23 9.66 14.27 -21.46
C TYR A 23 10.16 15.68 -21.82
N SER A 24 9.26 16.61 -22.15
CA SER A 24 9.63 17.99 -22.47
C SER A 24 10.25 18.73 -21.28
N TYR A 25 9.86 18.39 -20.03
CA TYR A 25 10.41 18.99 -18.81
C TYR A 25 11.68 18.30 -18.30
N TYR A 26 11.68 16.96 -18.28
CA TYR A 26 12.73 16.17 -17.62
C TYR A 26 13.71 15.51 -18.60
N GLY A 27 13.36 15.46 -19.89
CA GLY A 27 14.11 14.78 -20.93
C GLY A 27 14.26 13.28 -20.63
N SER A 28 15.31 12.68 -21.18
CA SER A 28 15.60 11.25 -21.01
C SER A 28 16.10 10.85 -19.60
N ARG A 29 16.26 11.80 -18.67
CA ARG A 29 16.84 11.55 -17.33
C ARG A 29 15.89 10.89 -16.35
N VAL A 30 14.63 10.66 -16.74
CA VAL A 30 13.63 9.97 -15.91
C VAL A 30 14.09 8.54 -15.62
N ARG A 31 14.17 8.18 -14.33
CA ARG A 31 14.56 6.85 -13.85
C ARG A 31 13.40 6.02 -13.33
N ARG A 32 12.30 6.68 -12.95
CA ARG A 32 11.14 6.02 -12.37
C ARG A 32 9.87 6.60 -12.94
N VAL A 33 8.96 5.71 -13.35
CA VAL A 33 7.61 6.06 -13.82
C VAL A 33 6.59 5.39 -12.94
N PHE A 34 5.55 6.11 -12.59
CA PHE A 34 4.46 5.60 -11.77
C PHE A 34 3.10 5.88 -12.45
N PHE A 35 2.36 4.83 -12.76
CA PHE A 35 0.98 4.95 -13.24
C PHE A 35 0.05 5.17 -12.04
N ALA A 36 -0.35 6.42 -11.85
CA ALA A 36 -1.12 6.91 -10.71
C ALA A 36 -2.63 7.02 -11.00
N ASP A 37 -3.35 7.59 -10.03
CA ASP A 37 -4.79 7.92 -10.07
C ASP A 37 -5.73 6.73 -10.16
N GLY A 38 -5.62 5.85 -9.17
CA GLY A 38 -6.54 4.75 -8.97
C GLY A 38 -5.91 3.39 -9.23
N ASP A 39 -6.52 2.57 -10.03
CA ASP A 39 -6.08 1.22 -10.34
C ASP A 39 -5.71 1.10 -11.81
N ALA A 40 -4.41 1.02 -12.12
CA ALA A 40 -3.97 0.85 -13.50
C ALA A 40 -4.27 -0.55 -14.04
N LEU A 41 -4.38 -1.57 -13.18
CA LEU A 41 -4.64 -2.94 -13.61
C LEU A 41 -6.08 -3.18 -14.09
N VAL A 42 -7.00 -2.23 -13.83
CA VAL A 42 -8.36 -2.27 -14.42
C VAL A 42 -8.32 -2.09 -15.94
N VAL A 43 -7.26 -1.46 -16.46
CA VAL A 43 -7.06 -1.21 -17.89
C VAL A 43 -6.77 -2.53 -18.62
N LYS A 44 -7.21 -2.64 -19.89
CA LYS A 44 -6.92 -3.80 -20.75
C LYS A 44 -5.42 -3.99 -20.89
N THR A 45 -4.99 -5.25 -20.89
CA THR A 45 -3.57 -5.64 -20.95
C THR A 45 -2.88 -5.09 -22.19
N GLU A 46 -3.54 -5.13 -23.35
CA GLU A 46 -2.99 -4.64 -24.62
C GLU A 46 -2.64 -3.14 -24.53
N MET A 47 -3.52 -2.33 -23.92
CA MET A 47 -3.28 -0.90 -23.73
C MET A 47 -2.12 -0.64 -22.77
N LEU A 48 -2.02 -1.43 -21.68
CA LEU A 48 -0.89 -1.30 -20.76
C LEU A 48 0.43 -1.66 -21.42
N LEU A 49 0.47 -2.71 -22.26
CA LEU A 49 1.66 -3.10 -23.01
C LEU A 49 2.12 -2.00 -23.98
N GLU A 50 1.18 -1.37 -24.69
CA GLU A 50 1.50 -0.24 -25.57
C GLU A 50 2.05 0.97 -24.77
N LEU A 51 1.49 1.25 -23.59
CA LEU A 51 1.97 2.34 -22.72
C LEU A 51 3.36 2.03 -22.15
N LEU A 52 3.62 0.80 -21.74
CA LEU A 52 4.94 0.35 -21.26
C LEU A 52 6.00 0.48 -22.36
N GLN A 53 5.68 0.03 -23.56
CA GLN A 53 6.56 0.23 -24.72
C GLN A 53 6.84 1.72 -24.93
N TYR A 54 5.82 2.57 -24.93
CA TYR A 54 5.99 4.02 -25.12
C TYR A 54 6.85 4.66 -24.04
N VAL A 55 6.72 4.22 -22.78
CA VAL A 55 7.60 4.67 -21.69
C VAL A 55 9.06 4.33 -21.99
N HIS A 56 9.37 3.10 -22.41
CA HIS A 56 10.75 2.70 -22.75
C HIS A 56 11.33 3.47 -23.95
N GLU A 57 10.51 3.75 -24.97
CA GLU A 57 10.91 4.56 -26.13
C GLU A 57 11.24 6.01 -25.72
N LYS A 58 10.44 6.61 -24.85
CA LYS A 58 10.64 8.00 -24.40
C LYS A 58 11.71 8.14 -23.32
N PHE A 59 11.79 7.19 -22.41
CA PHE A 59 12.67 7.24 -21.24
C PHE A 59 13.63 6.03 -21.21
N PRO A 60 14.67 6.03 -22.09
CA PRO A 60 15.56 4.89 -22.25
C PRO A 60 16.38 4.53 -21.00
N PHE A 61 16.40 5.41 -20.00
CA PHE A 61 17.09 5.17 -18.74
C PHE A 61 16.13 4.86 -17.59
N VAL A 62 14.86 4.54 -17.89
CA VAL A 62 13.91 4.12 -16.84
C VAL A 62 14.37 2.82 -16.19
N GLU A 63 14.47 2.84 -14.87
CA GLU A 63 14.94 1.72 -14.03
C GLU A 63 13.77 1.00 -13.35
N ARG A 64 12.64 1.70 -13.19
CA ARG A 64 11.46 1.14 -12.55
C ARG A 64 10.18 1.75 -13.11
N ILE A 65 9.25 0.89 -13.46
CA ILE A 65 7.87 1.26 -13.73
C ILE A 65 6.99 0.59 -12.66
N ALA A 66 6.16 1.37 -12.00
CA ALA A 66 5.26 0.90 -10.97
C ALA A 66 3.84 1.42 -11.19
N SER A 67 2.86 0.77 -10.57
CA SER A 67 1.47 1.22 -10.61
C SER A 67 0.72 0.88 -9.33
N TYR A 68 -0.42 1.53 -9.12
CA TYR A 68 -1.42 1.01 -8.20
C TYR A 68 -2.14 -0.20 -8.82
N GLY A 69 -2.57 -1.12 -7.96
CA GLY A 69 -3.43 -2.25 -8.32
C GLY A 69 -4.28 -2.67 -7.13
N THR A 70 -5.48 -3.18 -7.40
CA THR A 70 -6.32 -3.81 -6.37
C THR A 70 -6.21 -5.33 -6.44
N ALA A 71 -6.39 -6.03 -5.31
CA ALA A 71 -6.42 -7.49 -5.29
C ALA A 71 -7.49 -8.03 -6.25
N LYS A 72 -8.65 -7.37 -6.32
CA LYS A 72 -9.75 -7.72 -7.22
C LYS A 72 -9.34 -7.73 -8.69
N ASP A 73 -8.59 -6.72 -9.14
CA ASP A 73 -8.22 -6.59 -10.55
C ASP A 73 -7.00 -7.45 -10.89
N VAL A 74 -6.09 -7.68 -9.94
CA VAL A 74 -5.04 -8.71 -10.06
C VAL A 74 -5.65 -10.10 -10.25
N LEU A 75 -6.66 -10.47 -9.45
CA LEU A 75 -7.30 -11.79 -9.55
C LEU A 75 -8.07 -11.98 -10.86
N LYS A 76 -8.62 -10.90 -11.45
CA LYS A 76 -9.32 -10.96 -12.74
C LYS A 76 -8.40 -11.14 -13.95
N LYS A 77 -7.18 -10.59 -13.92
CA LYS A 77 -6.23 -10.76 -15.02
C LYS A 77 -5.74 -12.21 -15.07
N SER A 78 -5.49 -12.74 -16.26
CA SER A 78 -4.84 -14.03 -16.41
C SER A 78 -3.38 -13.99 -15.95
N GLU A 79 -2.78 -15.13 -15.64
CA GLU A 79 -1.33 -15.18 -15.35
C GLU A 79 -0.50 -14.82 -16.58
N GLU A 80 -0.97 -15.19 -17.77
CA GLU A 80 -0.36 -14.82 -19.05
C GLU A 80 -0.30 -13.31 -19.23
N ASP A 81 -1.40 -12.60 -18.94
CA ASP A 81 -1.45 -11.15 -18.98
C ASP A 81 -0.46 -10.50 -17.99
N LEU A 82 -0.43 -10.98 -16.75
CA LEU A 82 0.47 -10.45 -15.73
C LEU A 82 1.94 -10.71 -16.07
N LYS A 83 2.28 -11.89 -16.62
CA LYS A 83 3.63 -12.21 -17.10
C LYS A 83 4.03 -11.30 -18.26
N ALA A 84 3.13 -11.08 -19.22
CA ALA A 84 3.39 -10.17 -20.33
C ALA A 84 3.67 -8.74 -19.87
N LEU A 85 2.92 -8.25 -18.85
CA LEU A 85 3.16 -6.94 -18.25
C LEU A 85 4.52 -6.86 -17.52
N ALA A 86 4.90 -7.93 -16.82
CA ALA A 86 6.21 -8.02 -16.16
C ALA A 86 7.35 -8.01 -17.18
N GLU A 87 7.26 -8.80 -18.26
CA GLU A 87 8.22 -8.86 -19.36
C GLU A 87 8.33 -7.52 -20.11
N ALA A 88 7.22 -6.76 -20.20
CA ALA A 88 7.19 -5.41 -20.76
C ALA A 88 7.75 -4.33 -19.82
N GLY A 89 8.22 -4.70 -18.62
CA GLY A 89 8.92 -3.80 -17.70
C GLY A 89 8.08 -3.21 -16.56
N LEU A 90 6.82 -3.63 -16.37
CA LEU A 90 6.09 -3.33 -15.14
C LEU A 90 6.73 -4.13 -14.01
N GLU A 91 7.30 -3.44 -13.02
CA GLU A 91 8.11 -4.10 -11.97
C GLU A 91 7.35 -4.25 -10.65
N LEU A 92 6.63 -3.22 -10.23
CA LEU A 92 6.13 -3.10 -8.87
C LEU A 92 4.67 -2.68 -8.81
N ILE A 93 3.86 -3.45 -8.12
CA ILE A 93 2.46 -3.14 -7.86
C ILE A 93 2.29 -2.68 -6.41
N TYR A 94 1.75 -1.47 -6.24
CA TYR A 94 1.32 -0.96 -4.93
C TYR A 94 -0.09 -1.44 -4.66
N LEU A 95 -0.20 -2.34 -3.68
CA LEU A 95 -1.44 -3.02 -3.30
C LEU A 95 -1.91 -2.53 -1.93
N GLY A 96 -3.01 -1.79 -1.89
CA GLY A 96 -3.67 -1.45 -0.63
C GLY A 96 -4.38 -2.68 -0.06
N ALA A 97 -3.83 -3.30 0.96
CA ALA A 97 -4.50 -4.34 1.73
C ALA A 97 -5.39 -3.73 2.81
N GLU A 98 -4.94 -2.65 3.41
CA GLU A 98 -5.54 -1.88 4.50
C GLU A 98 -5.59 -2.66 5.82
N SER A 99 -6.02 -3.92 5.82
CA SER A 99 -6.18 -4.81 6.97
C SER A 99 -6.02 -6.28 6.57
N GLY A 100 -5.66 -7.12 7.52
CA GLY A 100 -5.79 -8.58 7.41
C GLY A 100 -7.03 -9.14 8.11
N ASP A 101 -7.81 -8.32 8.81
CA ASP A 101 -9.05 -8.74 9.47
C ASP A 101 -10.25 -8.58 8.54
N ASP A 102 -10.89 -9.68 8.16
CA ASP A 102 -12.05 -9.68 7.25
C ASP A 102 -13.22 -8.84 7.77
N ARG A 103 -13.41 -8.73 9.10
CA ARG A 103 -14.44 -7.86 9.69
C ARG A 103 -14.14 -6.40 9.42
N VAL A 104 -12.86 -6.01 9.49
CA VAL A 104 -12.42 -4.66 9.16
C VAL A 104 -12.55 -4.41 7.66
N LEU A 105 -12.15 -5.37 6.81
CA LEU A 105 -12.28 -5.29 5.35
C LEU A 105 -13.74 -5.14 4.91
N GLU A 106 -14.66 -5.89 5.52
CA GLU A 106 -16.10 -5.75 5.29
C GLU A 106 -16.61 -4.38 5.74
N HIS A 107 -16.21 -3.94 6.94
CA HIS A 107 -16.63 -2.65 7.51
C HIS A 107 -16.27 -1.45 6.61
N ILE A 108 -15.07 -1.47 6.02
CA ILE A 108 -14.60 -0.43 5.10
C ILE A 108 -15.06 -0.62 3.65
N ASN A 109 -15.85 -1.65 3.37
CA ASN A 109 -16.29 -2.04 2.03
C ASN A 109 -15.13 -2.29 1.06
N LYS A 110 -14.08 -2.99 1.50
CA LYS A 110 -12.91 -3.30 0.67
C LYS A 110 -13.28 -4.17 -0.54
N GLY A 111 -14.30 -5.03 -0.39
CA GLY A 111 -14.83 -5.86 -1.45
C GLY A 111 -13.97 -7.07 -1.80
N VAL A 112 -13.02 -7.42 -0.94
CA VAL A 112 -12.17 -8.62 -0.98
C VAL A 112 -11.86 -9.06 0.44
N THR A 113 -11.59 -10.35 0.62
CA THR A 113 -11.14 -10.97 1.88
C THR A 113 -9.61 -10.93 2.01
N ALA A 114 -9.10 -11.17 3.22
CA ALA A 114 -7.66 -11.34 3.46
C ALA A 114 -7.07 -12.49 2.63
N ALA A 115 -7.79 -13.60 2.49
CA ALA A 115 -7.38 -14.73 1.67
C ALA A 115 -7.24 -14.36 0.18
N GLU A 116 -8.17 -13.57 -0.36
CA GLU A 116 -8.11 -13.07 -1.73
C GLU A 116 -6.95 -12.07 -1.92
N ILE A 117 -6.65 -11.25 -0.91
CA ILE A 117 -5.50 -10.33 -0.95
C ILE A 117 -4.18 -11.13 -0.97
N ILE A 118 -4.06 -12.17 -0.14
CA ILE A 118 -2.89 -13.07 -0.12
C ILE A 118 -2.73 -13.74 -1.48
N GLU A 119 -3.79 -14.31 -2.05
CA GLU A 119 -3.73 -14.97 -3.37
C GLU A 119 -3.34 -13.98 -4.47
N ALA A 120 -3.85 -12.75 -4.44
CA ALA A 120 -3.45 -11.72 -5.40
C ALA A 120 -1.94 -11.43 -5.32
N GLY A 121 -1.37 -11.27 -4.12
CA GLY A 121 0.06 -11.05 -3.95
C GLY A 121 0.90 -12.24 -4.39
N GLN A 122 0.49 -13.45 -4.04
CA GLN A 122 1.16 -14.68 -4.50
C GLN A 122 1.10 -14.84 -6.01
N LYS A 123 -0.03 -14.50 -6.64
CA LYS A 123 -0.19 -14.51 -8.09
C LYS A 123 0.75 -13.50 -8.77
N LEU A 124 0.85 -12.27 -8.26
CA LEU A 124 1.82 -11.29 -8.75
C LEU A 124 3.26 -11.84 -8.70
N LYS A 125 3.64 -12.43 -7.56
CA LYS A 125 4.97 -13.03 -7.37
C LYS A 125 5.25 -14.17 -8.37
N ARG A 126 4.29 -15.08 -8.59
CA ARG A 126 4.41 -16.16 -9.59
C ARG A 126 4.56 -15.62 -11.02
N CYS A 127 4.03 -14.44 -11.28
CA CYS A 127 4.12 -13.77 -12.59
C CYS A 127 5.35 -12.85 -12.73
N GLY A 128 6.26 -12.80 -11.74
CA GLY A 128 7.47 -11.99 -11.79
C GLY A 128 7.28 -10.52 -11.40
N LEU A 129 6.12 -10.15 -10.86
CA LEU A 129 5.82 -8.80 -10.38
C LEU A 129 6.08 -8.69 -8.87
N LYS A 130 6.77 -7.63 -8.46
CA LYS A 130 6.97 -7.28 -7.06
C LYS A 130 5.74 -6.61 -6.47
N THR A 131 5.57 -6.73 -5.15
CA THR A 131 4.43 -6.13 -4.46
C THR A 131 4.88 -5.22 -3.32
N SER A 132 4.28 -4.03 -3.24
CA SER A 132 4.38 -3.12 -2.09
C SER A 132 3.02 -3.04 -1.42
N VAL A 133 2.90 -3.65 -0.24
CA VAL A 133 1.64 -3.74 0.49
C VAL A 133 1.51 -2.62 1.49
N THR A 134 0.33 -1.99 1.53
CA THR A 134 0.00 -0.96 2.51
C THR A 134 -1.09 -1.46 3.44
N LEU A 135 -0.85 -1.30 4.74
CA LEU A 135 -1.78 -1.53 5.84
C LEU A 135 -2.09 -0.19 6.53
N ILE A 136 -3.23 -0.10 7.21
CA ILE A 136 -3.62 1.13 7.93
C ILE A 136 -3.83 0.83 9.41
N SER A 137 -2.93 1.32 10.26
CA SER A 137 -3.02 1.27 11.71
C SER A 137 -4.26 1.98 12.21
N GLY A 138 -4.95 1.39 13.17
CA GLY A 138 -6.13 1.97 13.81
C GLY A 138 -7.45 1.67 13.13
N LEU A 139 -7.47 0.99 11.98
CA LEU A 139 -8.72 0.62 11.29
C LEU A 139 -9.63 -0.28 12.14
N GLY A 140 -9.07 -1.09 13.01
CA GLY A 140 -9.83 -1.95 13.93
C GLY A 140 -10.50 -1.19 15.09
N GLY A 141 -10.18 0.10 15.28
CA GLY A 141 -10.55 0.85 16.47
C GLY A 141 -9.94 0.26 17.75
N ARG A 142 -10.21 0.89 18.91
CA ARG A 142 -9.62 0.46 20.19
C ARG A 142 -9.93 -0.99 20.55
N LYS A 143 -11.14 -1.45 20.30
CA LYS A 143 -11.56 -2.82 20.63
C LYS A 143 -10.94 -3.89 19.72
N GLY A 144 -10.49 -3.51 18.54
CA GLY A 144 -9.95 -4.42 17.53
C GLY A 144 -8.42 -4.44 17.42
N ILE A 145 -7.68 -3.69 18.23
CA ILE A 145 -6.21 -3.54 18.14
C ILE A 145 -5.51 -4.89 17.97
N ARG A 146 -5.74 -5.80 18.91
CA ARG A 146 -5.07 -7.11 18.92
C ARG A 146 -5.38 -7.94 17.68
N GLU A 147 -6.66 -8.07 17.36
CA GLU A 147 -7.10 -8.91 16.24
C GLU A 147 -6.61 -8.34 14.91
N HIS A 148 -6.75 -7.02 14.73
CA HIS A 148 -6.28 -6.32 13.54
C HIS A 148 -4.77 -6.48 13.33
N ALA A 149 -3.97 -6.34 14.39
CA ALA A 149 -2.52 -6.51 14.34
C ALA A 149 -2.12 -7.93 13.93
N ILE A 150 -2.68 -8.96 14.61
CA ILE A 150 -2.35 -10.36 14.37
C ILE A 150 -2.79 -10.79 12.96
N LYS A 151 -4.02 -10.45 12.56
CA LYS A 151 -4.54 -10.80 11.24
C LYS A 151 -3.77 -10.09 10.11
N SER A 152 -3.33 -8.85 10.33
CA SER A 152 -2.47 -8.14 9.40
C SER A 152 -1.08 -8.77 9.30
N ALA A 153 -0.54 -9.29 10.39
CA ALA A 153 0.70 -10.06 10.38
C ALA A 153 0.54 -11.39 9.62
N GLU A 154 -0.56 -12.11 9.83
CA GLU A 154 -0.90 -13.34 9.09
C GLU A 154 -1.02 -13.07 7.58
N LEU A 155 -1.63 -11.94 7.18
CA LEU A 155 -1.73 -11.55 5.78
C LEU A 155 -0.35 -11.32 5.16
N ILE A 156 0.52 -10.55 5.81
CA ILE A 156 1.89 -10.29 5.32
C ILE A 156 2.71 -11.58 5.29
N THR A 157 2.57 -12.44 6.29
CA THR A 157 3.22 -13.76 6.34
C THR A 157 2.78 -14.62 5.16
N GLY A 158 1.47 -14.72 4.91
CA GLY A 158 0.92 -15.53 3.82
C GLY A 158 1.29 -15.01 2.42
N MET A 159 1.46 -13.70 2.28
CA MET A 159 1.83 -13.07 1.01
C MET A 159 3.35 -13.06 0.79
N ASN A 160 4.14 -12.78 1.81
CA ASN A 160 5.57 -12.51 1.78
C ASN A 160 5.96 -11.53 0.65
N PRO A 161 5.47 -10.28 0.69
CA PRO A 161 5.73 -9.27 -0.34
C PRO A 161 7.17 -8.73 -0.26
N GLU A 162 7.65 -8.04 -1.30
CA GLU A 162 8.96 -7.36 -1.27
C GLU A 162 8.96 -6.15 -0.33
N TYR A 163 7.81 -5.46 -0.23
CA TYR A 163 7.67 -4.27 0.63
C TYR A 163 6.36 -4.32 1.41
N ALA A 164 6.42 -3.94 2.67
CA ALA A 164 5.25 -3.73 3.52
C ALA A 164 5.36 -2.39 4.25
N SER A 165 4.27 -1.68 4.36
CA SER A 165 4.22 -0.39 5.05
C SER A 165 2.92 -0.22 5.83
N PHE A 166 3.02 0.52 6.94
CA PHE A 166 1.85 1.03 7.64
C PHE A 166 1.68 2.53 7.43
N LEU A 167 0.42 2.92 7.29
CA LEU A 167 -0.05 4.30 7.47
C LEU A 167 -0.91 4.34 8.72
N THR A 168 -1.02 5.50 9.36
CA THR A 168 -2.01 5.68 10.44
C THR A 168 -3.32 6.19 9.87
N LEU A 169 -4.43 5.65 10.36
CA LEU A 169 -5.79 6.05 9.99
C LEU A 169 -5.96 7.56 10.12
N ARG A 170 -6.48 8.17 9.07
CA ARG A 170 -6.89 9.55 9.05
C ARG A 170 -8.35 9.67 8.68
N LEU A 171 -9.10 10.37 9.51
CA LEU A 171 -10.52 10.60 9.26
C LEU A 171 -10.72 11.80 8.35
N TYR A 172 -11.67 11.67 7.44
CA TYR A 172 -12.11 12.76 6.58
C TYR A 172 -13.59 13.04 6.81
N GLU A 173 -13.95 14.32 6.88
CA GLU A 173 -15.33 14.73 7.06
C GLU A 173 -16.26 14.12 6.01
N GLY A 174 -17.45 13.74 6.47
CA GLY A 174 -18.48 13.12 5.63
C GLY A 174 -18.17 11.68 5.22
N THR A 175 -17.17 11.00 5.79
CA THR A 175 -17.01 9.54 5.65
C THR A 175 -17.80 8.82 6.74
N LYS A 176 -18.28 7.58 6.44
CA LYS A 176 -18.99 6.74 7.41
C LYS A 176 -18.19 6.58 8.71
N MET A 177 -16.90 6.27 8.61
CA MET A 177 -16.03 6.08 9.77
C MET A 177 -15.89 7.36 10.61
N ASN A 178 -15.85 8.55 9.99
CA ASN A 178 -15.85 9.81 10.74
C ASN A 178 -17.16 10.03 11.54
N GLU A 179 -18.30 9.65 10.98
CA GLU A 179 -19.58 9.72 11.69
C GLU A 179 -19.66 8.68 12.83
N GLU A 180 -19.11 7.49 12.64
CA GLU A 180 -19.01 6.46 13.68
C GLU A 180 -18.15 6.92 14.86
N VAL A 181 -17.04 7.60 14.60
CA VAL A 181 -16.21 8.19 15.67
C VAL A 181 -16.95 9.34 16.37
N LYS A 182 -17.59 10.24 15.61
CA LYS A 182 -18.37 11.35 16.20
C LYS A 182 -19.54 10.84 17.06
N SER A 183 -20.16 9.73 16.69
CA SER A 183 -21.27 9.12 17.45
C SER A 183 -20.83 8.23 18.61
N GLY A 184 -19.53 7.98 18.77
CA GLY A 184 -18.99 7.07 19.77
C GLY A 184 -19.16 5.58 19.44
N GLN A 185 -19.58 5.22 18.23
CA GLN A 185 -19.67 3.83 17.79
C GLN A 185 -18.29 3.22 17.57
N MET A 186 -17.32 4.03 17.17
CA MET A 186 -15.91 3.67 17.05
C MET A 186 -15.05 4.59 17.89
N GLU A 187 -14.11 4.04 18.63
CA GLU A 187 -13.08 4.79 19.35
C GLU A 187 -11.76 4.72 18.59
N LEU A 188 -11.18 5.90 18.30
CA LEU A 188 -9.83 5.95 17.74
C LEU A 188 -8.81 5.49 18.77
N ILE A 189 -7.74 4.90 18.29
CA ILE A 189 -6.60 4.50 19.10
C ILE A 189 -5.64 5.68 19.29
N THR A 190 -5.04 5.75 20.47
CA THR A 190 -4.03 6.76 20.85
C THR A 190 -2.68 6.44 20.18
N PRO A 191 -1.72 7.39 20.20
CA PRO A 191 -0.35 7.11 19.74
C PRO A 191 0.30 5.90 20.44
N ASP A 192 0.10 5.73 21.75
CA ASP A 192 0.61 4.58 22.49
C ASP A 192 -0.03 3.26 22.02
N GLU A 193 -1.34 3.28 21.79
CA GLU A 193 -2.08 2.13 21.27
C GLU A 193 -1.71 1.79 19.82
N ILE A 194 -1.30 2.79 19.00
CA ILE A 194 -0.73 2.54 17.65
C ILE A 194 0.61 1.82 17.75
N VAL A 195 1.43 2.18 18.72
CA VAL A 195 2.69 1.50 18.98
C VAL A 195 2.44 0.07 19.47
N GLU A 196 1.47 -0.14 20.35
CA GLU A 196 1.05 -1.48 20.80
C GLU A 196 0.59 -2.36 19.61
N GLU A 197 -0.24 -1.81 18.73
CA GLU A 197 -0.70 -2.50 17.51
C GLU A 197 0.49 -2.93 16.64
N MET A 198 1.46 -2.04 16.43
CA MET A 198 2.66 -2.31 15.65
C MET A 198 3.55 -3.36 16.30
N GLU A 199 3.72 -3.32 17.63
CA GLU A 199 4.46 -4.36 18.37
C GLU A 199 3.81 -5.74 18.21
N LEU A 200 2.48 -5.80 18.34
CA LEU A 200 1.75 -7.04 18.15
C LEU A 200 1.94 -7.57 16.71
N PHE A 201 1.88 -6.68 15.72
CA PHE A 201 2.18 -7.05 14.33
C PHE A 201 3.60 -7.63 14.19
N LEU A 202 4.63 -6.91 14.67
CA LEU A 202 6.02 -7.35 14.55
C LEU A 202 6.32 -8.67 15.29
N LYS A 203 5.61 -8.93 16.40
CA LYS A 203 5.74 -10.18 17.17
C LYS A 203 5.10 -11.40 16.50
N HIS A 204 4.20 -11.19 15.52
CA HIS A 204 3.44 -12.27 14.87
C HIS A 204 3.75 -12.44 13.38
N VAL A 205 4.42 -11.48 12.75
CA VAL A 205 4.76 -11.57 11.34
C VAL A 205 5.98 -12.48 11.12
N ASP A 206 5.89 -13.34 10.10
CA ASP A 206 6.99 -14.17 9.58
C ASP A 206 7.08 -13.96 8.06
N SER A 207 7.91 -13.00 7.63
CA SER A 207 8.01 -12.58 6.24
C SER A 207 9.46 -12.23 5.90
N PRO A 208 10.33 -13.24 5.77
CA PRO A 208 11.74 -13.04 5.57
C PRO A 208 12.05 -12.26 4.29
N GLY A 209 12.93 -11.27 4.41
CA GLY A 209 13.36 -10.44 3.28
C GLY A 209 12.42 -9.29 2.92
N THR A 210 11.22 -9.20 3.50
CA THR A 210 10.30 -8.09 3.28
C THR A 210 10.87 -6.80 3.88
N ILE A 211 11.03 -5.76 3.07
CA ILE A 211 11.43 -4.43 3.52
C ILE A 211 10.22 -3.73 4.14
N PHE A 212 10.30 -3.47 5.44
CA PHE A 212 9.24 -2.84 6.22
C PHE A 212 9.52 -1.37 6.49
N ARG A 213 8.51 -0.51 6.37
CA ARG A 213 8.64 0.92 6.62
C ARG A 213 7.37 1.55 7.17
N THR A 214 7.55 2.50 8.12
CA THR A 214 6.48 3.37 8.63
C THR A 214 6.84 4.86 8.48
N ASN A 215 7.54 5.22 7.40
CA ASN A 215 8.04 6.58 7.20
C ASN A 215 7.02 7.56 6.60
N HIS A 216 5.78 7.13 6.36
CA HIS A 216 4.72 8.01 5.88
C HIS A 216 4.41 9.12 6.90
N ALA A 217 4.04 10.30 6.41
CA ALA A 217 3.76 11.48 7.24
C ALA A 217 2.60 11.30 8.23
N SER A 218 1.65 10.38 7.99
CA SER A 218 0.56 10.06 8.91
C SER A 218 1.02 9.37 10.20
N ASN A 219 2.20 8.75 10.18
CA ASN A 219 2.66 7.93 11.30
C ASN A 219 3.26 8.77 12.43
N TYR A 220 2.94 8.41 13.65
CA TYR A 220 3.51 9.01 14.85
C TYR A 220 4.98 8.64 15.08
N PHE A 221 5.43 7.57 14.43
CA PHE A 221 6.70 6.94 14.70
C PHE A 221 7.27 6.31 13.41
N VAL A 222 8.59 6.34 13.24
CA VAL A 222 9.24 5.84 12.03
C VAL A 222 10.07 4.61 12.34
N LEU A 223 9.72 3.52 11.68
CA LEU A 223 10.51 2.31 11.63
C LEU A 223 10.97 2.02 10.20
N ALA A 224 12.13 1.40 10.07
CA ALA A 224 12.61 0.85 8.83
C ALA A 224 13.49 -0.37 9.11
N GLY A 225 13.29 -1.45 8.36
CA GLY A 225 14.09 -2.66 8.51
C GLY A 225 13.65 -3.76 7.56
N THR A 226 14.35 -4.87 7.61
CA THR A 226 13.99 -6.12 6.95
C THR A 226 13.27 -7.02 7.96
N LEU A 227 12.06 -7.46 7.65
CA LEU A 227 11.33 -8.35 8.56
C LEU A 227 12.10 -9.64 8.80
N ASN A 228 11.89 -10.23 9.95
CA ASN A 228 12.62 -11.31 10.58
C ASN A 228 14.02 -10.89 11.07
N GLU A 229 14.84 -10.26 10.25
CA GLU A 229 16.22 -9.88 10.62
C GLU A 229 16.24 -8.72 11.63
N ASP A 230 15.49 -7.67 11.36
CA ASP A 230 15.51 -6.41 12.13
C ASP A 230 14.41 -6.32 13.20
N ILE A 231 13.52 -7.30 13.34
CA ILE A 231 12.42 -7.26 14.32
C ILE A 231 12.92 -6.98 15.74
N PRO A 232 13.97 -7.64 16.26
CA PRO A 232 14.44 -7.35 17.62
C PRO A 232 14.88 -5.90 17.81
N ARG A 233 15.58 -5.32 16.81
CA ARG A 233 15.99 -3.91 16.83
C ARG A 233 14.80 -2.97 16.78
N MET A 234 13.84 -3.23 15.87
CA MET A 234 12.63 -2.40 15.73
C MET A 234 11.80 -2.41 17.01
N LEU A 235 11.66 -3.55 17.68
CA LEU A 235 10.95 -3.64 18.97
C LEU A 235 11.67 -2.83 20.07
N ALA A 236 13.01 -2.87 20.11
CA ALA A 236 13.77 -2.07 21.06
C ALA A 236 13.63 -0.55 20.81
N GLU A 237 13.66 -0.11 19.55
CA GLU A 237 13.41 1.28 19.16
C GLU A 237 12.00 1.76 19.59
N MET A 238 11.00 0.88 19.51
CA MET A 238 9.64 1.17 19.94
C MET A 238 9.53 1.33 21.45
N GLU A 239 10.17 0.46 22.23
CA GLU A 239 10.20 0.56 23.68
C GLU A 239 10.87 1.86 24.13
N GLU A 240 12.01 2.21 23.54
CA GLU A 240 12.69 3.48 23.78
C GLU A 240 11.81 4.68 23.45
N ALA A 241 11.05 4.61 22.33
CA ALA A 241 10.14 5.68 21.93
C ALA A 241 8.96 5.85 22.91
N LYS A 242 8.44 4.75 23.48
CA LYS A 242 7.42 4.80 24.54
C LYS A 242 7.96 5.47 25.81
N GLU A 243 9.13 5.04 26.30
CA GLU A 243 9.75 5.59 27.51
C GLU A 243 10.01 7.10 27.38
N LYS A 244 10.45 7.55 26.21
CA LYS A 244 10.78 8.95 25.95
C LYS A 244 9.61 9.78 25.43
N GLN A 245 8.43 9.19 25.23
CA GLN A 245 7.30 9.81 24.51
C GLN A 245 7.71 10.49 23.21
N GLY A 246 8.63 9.86 22.49
CA GLY A 246 9.28 10.38 21.29
C GLY A 246 8.42 10.36 20.02
N TYR A 247 7.11 10.61 20.14
CA TYR A 247 6.16 10.56 19.03
C TYR A 247 6.11 11.87 18.26
N ARG A 248 5.80 11.76 16.96
CA ARG A 248 5.47 12.90 16.10
C ARG A 248 4.03 13.36 16.37
N LEU A 249 3.79 14.00 17.50
CA LEU A 249 2.44 14.41 17.93
C LEU A 249 1.92 15.65 17.18
N GLU A 250 2.82 16.52 16.70
CA GLU A 250 2.44 17.77 16.04
C GLU A 250 1.96 17.52 14.62
N GLU A 251 0.74 17.95 14.35
CA GLU A 251 0.06 17.71 13.06
C GLU A 251 0.83 18.30 11.86
N TRP A 252 1.49 19.45 12.03
CA TRP A 252 2.34 20.06 11.00
C TRP A 252 3.62 19.27 10.70
N ARG A 253 4.13 18.45 11.64
CA ARG A 253 5.24 17.51 11.40
C ARG A 253 4.78 16.25 10.69
N ARG A 254 3.49 15.99 10.69
CA ARG A 254 2.88 14.86 9.99
C ARG A 254 2.45 15.21 8.55
N HIS A 255 2.60 16.48 8.13
CA HIS A 255 2.31 17.05 6.80
C HIS A 255 1.53 16.15 5.87
N ILE A 256 0.23 16.30 5.90
CA ILE A 256 -0.66 15.49 5.08
C ILE A 256 -1.58 16.41 4.29
#